data_2909b0437f7b10e5fa462ffa3240215e
#
_entry.id   2909b0437f7b10e5fa462ffa3240215e
#
_cell.length_a   1.000
_cell.length_b   1.000
_cell.length_c   1.000
_cell.angle_alpha   90.00
_cell.angle_beta   90.00
_cell.angle_gamma   90.00
#
_symmetry.space_group_name_H-M   'P 1'
#
loop_
_entity.id
_entity.type
_entity.pdbx_description
1 polymer ?
#
loop_
_entity_poly.entity_id
_entity_poly.type
_entity_poly.pdbx_seq_one_letter_code
_entity_poly.pdbx_strand_id
1 'polypeptide(L)'
;RMSRGLGDVYKRQTLLRVPYTPCYDACMREASVDHQFSIPNPKLWSPDSPSLYTSVTEVKVAGKVVDRYETVFGLRTFRWDSATGFYLNDKPLKIKGVCLHHDLGCLGATVNTRAIERQLQIMKEMGVNAIRTSHNAPAPELLDLCDRMGLLVQDESFDMWERRKSPYDYARYFAEWHERDLTDEILRDRNHASVFMWSIGNEVLEQWSHADATELDLQAANLILNAGHAIDPALLKDTTLSRQSLITRHLAAIVKRLDTSRVVTAGCNEVNPANHLFRSDALDVLGFNYHERYFEPFLRNFPGKKLIVSESTSALMTRGYYEMPSDHIYIRPESWDKPFEAPEHVCSSYDNCHVPWGSTHEKTWHLVKTLPHVSGLFVWTGFDYLGEPTPYWWPSRSSFFGIVDLAGFPKDVYYMYKSEWTDEPVLHIFPHWNWKEGEPVDIWAYYNNADEVELYLNGKSLGVRQKTDSTYHVSWRVPFTPGTLRAVSRLGGKEVLVKEIHTAGEPARLVLTPDRSVIQADGSDLSFVTVDVCDIDGNRVPDATPLIRFSVEGPGEIAGTDNGDPNDPNSLRKPKRQAYYGKALVVIRNKGGQGDIHLKAIAEGLPEATVTIQAQ
;
A
#
# COMPACT_ATOMS: atom_id res chain seq x y z
N ARG A 1 20.19 -9.89 20.84
CA ARG A 1 19.67 -11.05 20.08
C ARG A 1 18.54 -11.69 20.87
N MET A 2 17.30 -11.38 20.51
CA MET A 2 16.16 -12.19 20.95
C MET A 2 15.80 -13.13 19.81
N SER A 3 16.20 -14.36 19.86
CA SER A 3 15.73 -15.41 18.94
C SER A 3 15.33 -16.63 19.75
N ARG A 4 14.08 -16.98 19.61
CA ARG A 4 13.39 -18.20 20.01
C ARG A 4 12.78 -18.26 21.41
N GLY A 5 11.54 -18.27 21.36
CA GLY A 5 10.60 -18.98 22.20
C GLY A 5 10.04 -18.25 23.40
N LEU A 6 8.80 -18.02 23.78
CA LEU A 6 8.04 -18.11 24.46
C LEU A 6 6.86 -18.11 25.07
N GLY A 7 6.16 -18.09 25.86
CA GLY A 7 4.88 -18.22 26.44
C GLY A 7 4.82 -18.05 27.95
N ASP A 8 3.84 -17.40 28.47
CA ASP A 8 3.49 -17.09 29.86
C ASP A 8 4.45 -16.24 30.68
N VAL A 9 3.83 -15.25 31.32
CA VAL A 9 4.47 -14.27 32.20
C VAL A 9 5.10 -14.96 33.40
N TYR A 10 6.35 -15.37 33.26
CA TYR A 10 7.17 -15.71 34.40
C TYR A 10 8.03 -14.52 34.80
N LYS A 11 7.77 -13.97 35.99
CA LYS A 11 8.70 -13.02 36.61
C LYS A 11 9.96 -13.78 37.03
N ARG A 12 10.96 -13.83 36.15
CA ARG A 12 12.33 -14.19 36.55
C ARG A 12 13.11 -12.89 36.74
N GLN A 13 13.48 -12.60 37.95
CA GLN A 13 14.50 -11.59 38.27
C GLN A 13 15.87 -12.23 38.10
N THR A 14 16.65 -11.73 37.16
CA THR A 14 18.09 -12.04 37.07
C THR A 14 18.86 -10.82 37.57
N LEU A 15 19.52 -10.94 38.70
CA LEU A 15 20.39 -9.90 39.26
C LEU A 15 21.79 -10.11 38.63
N LEU A 16 22.14 -9.24 37.68
CA LEU A 16 23.52 -9.11 37.20
C LEU A 16 24.26 -8.06 38.03
N ARG A 17 25.31 -8.49 38.71
CA ARG A 17 26.24 -7.58 39.37
C ARG A 17 27.39 -7.29 38.43
N VAL A 18 27.40 -6.11 37.84
CA VAL A 18 28.59 -5.61 37.12
C VAL A 18 29.53 -5.01 38.18
N PRO A 19 30.80 -5.47 38.29
CA PRO A 19 31.75 -4.88 39.25
C PRO A 19 32.03 -3.41 38.82
N TYR A 20 31.75 -2.50 39.71
CA TYR A 20 32.10 -1.09 39.53
C TYR A 20 33.55 -0.87 39.97
N THR A 21 34.40 -0.52 39.06
CA THR A 21 35.75 0.03 39.33
C THR A 21 35.72 1.53 39.06
N PRO A 22 35.94 2.41 40.06
CA PRO A 22 35.98 3.82 39.83
C PRO A 22 37.16 4.15 38.89
N CYS A 23 36.91 4.83 37.78
CA CYS A 23 37.93 5.37 36.89
C CYS A 23 37.80 6.89 36.87
N TYR A 24 38.89 7.59 37.13
CA TYR A 24 38.92 9.03 37.21
C TYR A 24 38.97 9.74 35.84
N ASP A 25 38.99 8.98 34.73
CA ASP A 25 38.89 9.54 33.38
C ASP A 25 37.42 9.50 32.92
N ALA A 26 36.96 10.65 32.43
CA ALA A 26 35.57 10.85 31.91
C ALA A 26 35.36 10.13 30.57
N CYS A 27 35.63 8.83 30.52
CA CYS A 27 35.28 7.98 29.39
C CYS A 27 33.85 7.49 29.57
N MET A 28 32.99 7.74 28.60
CA MET A 28 31.69 7.06 28.50
C MET A 28 31.95 5.55 28.45
N ARG A 29 31.45 4.84 29.44
CA ARG A 29 31.55 3.39 29.49
C ARG A 29 30.23 2.80 28.98
N GLU A 30 30.32 2.11 27.88
CA GLU A 30 29.26 1.24 27.38
C GLU A 30 29.37 -0.13 28.05
N ALA A 31 28.26 -0.65 28.56
CA ALA A 31 28.18 -2.00 29.06
C ALA A 31 27.03 -2.73 28.34
N SER A 32 27.31 -3.90 27.78
CA SER A 32 26.31 -4.76 27.20
C SER A 32 26.14 -6.02 28.04
N VAL A 33 24.92 -6.50 28.14
CA VAL A 33 24.58 -7.72 28.85
C VAL A 33 23.69 -8.58 27.95
N ASP A 34 24.13 -9.81 27.69
CA ASP A 34 23.33 -10.81 26.98
C ASP A 34 22.56 -11.68 27.99
N HIS A 35 21.25 -11.72 27.81
CA HIS A 35 20.38 -12.56 28.61
C HIS A 35 19.55 -13.49 27.73
N GLN A 36 19.58 -14.82 28.02
CA GLN A 36 18.77 -15.82 27.33
C GLN A 36 17.65 -16.30 28.23
N PHE A 37 16.44 -16.31 27.70
CA PHE A 37 15.28 -16.87 28.37
C PHE A 37 14.44 -17.69 27.39
N SER A 38 13.71 -18.65 27.93
CA SER A 38 12.78 -19.48 27.15
C SER A 38 11.37 -19.22 27.58
N ILE A 39 10.44 -19.21 26.64
CA ILE A 39 9.03 -19.16 26.92
C ILE A 39 8.41 -20.45 26.35
N PRO A 40 7.87 -21.33 27.17
CA PRO A 40 7.23 -22.56 26.72
C PRO A 40 5.90 -22.23 26.01
N ASN A 41 5.60 -22.98 24.93
CA ASN A 41 4.35 -22.86 24.16
C ASN A 41 4.01 -21.42 23.72
N PRO A 42 4.87 -20.79 22.88
CA PRO A 42 4.68 -19.41 22.49
C PRO A 42 3.45 -19.21 21.62
N LYS A 43 2.75 -18.08 21.81
CA LYS A 43 1.82 -17.57 20.80
C LYS A 43 2.64 -16.89 19.71
N LEU A 44 2.65 -17.47 18.53
CA LEU A 44 3.38 -16.93 17.39
C LEU A 44 2.61 -15.75 16.79
N TRP A 45 3.37 -14.74 16.38
CA TRP A 45 2.83 -13.61 15.64
C TRP A 45 2.57 -14.00 14.18
N SER A 46 1.42 -13.61 13.65
CA SER A 46 1.06 -13.71 12.23
C SER A 46 0.04 -12.63 11.84
N PRO A 47 -0.20 -12.38 10.54
CA PRO A 47 -1.25 -11.46 10.10
C PRO A 47 -2.63 -11.75 10.67
N ASP A 48 -2.97 -13.02 10.88
CA ASP A 48 -4.27 -13.44 11.42
C ASP A 48 -4.30 -13.48 12.96
N SER A 49 -3.13 -13.52 13.59
CA SER A 49 -2.98 -13.56 15.05
C SER A 49 -1.74 -12.78 15.49
N PRO A 50 -1.82 -11.44 15.55
CA PRO A 50 -0.67 -10.57 15.82
C PRO A 50 -0.31 -10.55 17.32
N SER A 51 0.10 -11.71 17.85
CA SER A 51 0.44 -11.88 19.27
C SER A 51 1.77 -11.19 19.60
N LEU A 52 1.73 -10.24 20.52
CA LEU A 52 2.89 -9.47 20.96
C LEU A 52 3.21 -9.74 22.44
N TYR A 53 4.47 -9.58 22.79
CA TYR A 53 5.02 -9.66 24.14
C TYR A 53 5.72 -8.36 24.47
N THR A 54 5.83 -8.04 25.77
CA THR A 54 6.58 -6.90 26.25
C THR A 54 7.71 -7.36 27.15
N SER A 55 8.93 -7.00 26.80
CA SER A 55 10.10 -7.13 27.67
C SER A 55 10.27 -5.85 28.48
N VAL A 56 10.29 -5.97 29.79
CA VAL A 56 10.55 -4.84 30.70
C VAL A 56 11.97 -4.95 31.23
N THR A 57 12.81 -3.98 30.87
CA THR A 57 14.18 -3.86 31.36
C THR A 57 14.24 -2.79 32.45
N GLU A 58 14.74 -3.15 33.63
CA GLU A 58 14.95 -2.21 34.76
C GLU A 58 16.43 -2.12 35.10
N VAL A 59 16.96 -0.91 35.09
CA VAL A 59 18.30 -0.63 35.61
C VAL A 59 18.18 -0.23 37.08
N LYS A 60 18.95 -0.92 37.96
CA LYS A 60 18.90 -0.68 39.41
C LYS A 60 20.27 -0.30 39.93
N VAL A 61 20.31 0.77 40.75
CA VAL A 61 21.46 1.18 41.54
C VAL A 61 21.11 1.05 43.01
N ALA A 62 21.92 0.30 43.76
CA ALA A 62 21.68 0.00 45.17
C ALA A 62 20.24 -0.49 45.48
N GLY A 63 19.68 -1.32 44.58
CA GLY A 63 18.34 -1.89 44.68
C GLY A 63 17.19 -0.98 44.29
N LYS A 64 17.44 0.29 43.94
CA LYS A 64 16.44 1.24 43.43
C LYS A 64 16.44 1.24 41.92
N VAL A 65 15.26 1.22 41.30
CA VAL A 65 15.10 1.39 39.85
C VAL A 65 15.46 2.84 39.53
N VAL A 66 16.44 3.01 38.62
CA VAL A 66 16.90 4.32 38.15
C VAL A 66 16.53 4.55 36.67
N ASP A 67 16.25 3.45 35.94
CA ASP A 67 15.76 3.52 34.58
C ASP A 67 14.89 2.31 34.27
N ARG A 68 13.88 2.48 33.39
CA ARG A 68 12.97 1.44 32.96
C ARG A 68 12.64 1.61 31.48
N TYR A 69 12.83 0.54 30.73
CA TYR A 69 12.54 0.52 29.30
C TYR A 69 11.68 -0.69 28.92
N GLU A 70 10.67 -0.45 28.08
CA GLU A 70 9.80 -1.49 27.57
C GLU A 70 10.08 -1.72 26.08
N THR A 71 10.26 -2.98 25.69
CA THR A 71 10.42 -3.39 24.30
C THR A 71 9.29 -4.33 23.93
N VAL A 72 8.44 -3.92 23.00
CA VAL A 72 7.42 -4.78 22.41
C VAL A 72 8.08 -5.64 21.33
N PHE A 73 7.72 -6.92 21.27
CA PHE A 73 8.23 -7.85 20.27
C PHE A 73 7.23 -8.98 19.99
N GLY A 74 7.36 -9.61 18.86
CA GLY A 74 6.58 -10.81 18.49
C GLY A 74 7.51 -11.96 18.09
N LEU A 75 6.97 -13.16 18.15
CA LEU A 75 7.71 -14.39 17.84
C LEU A 75 7.15 -15.03 16.59
N ARG A 76 7.98 -15.23 15.63
CA ARG A 76 7.66 -15.85 14.35
C ARG A 76 8.92 -16.42 13.71
N THR A 77 8.74 -17.29 12.75
CA THR A 77 9.83 -17.81 11.91
C THR A 77 9.53 -17.49 10.44
N PHE A 78 10.58 -17.15 9.71
CA PHE A 78 10.53 -16.93 8.27
C PHE A 78 11.36 -17.98 7.56
N ARG A 79 10.80 -18.56 6.50
CA ARG A 79 11.51 -19.46 5.61
C ARG A 79 11.19 -19.10 4.15
N TRP A 80 12.22 -19.08 3.34
CA TRP A 80 12.13 -18.81 1.91
C TRP A 80 12.62 -20.02 1.12
N ASP A 81 11.86 -20.41 0.13
CA ASP A 81 12.14 -21.52 -0.74
C ASP A 81 12.07 -21.07 -2.20
N SER A 82 13.07 -21.46 -3.01
CA SER A 82 13.17 -21.01 -4.39
C SER A 82 12.09 -21.58 -5.31
N ALA A 83 11.50 -22.73 -4.98
CA ALA A 83 10.48 -23.38 -5.79
C ALA A 83 9.04 -23.12 -5.29
N THR A 84 8.87 -22.84 -3.99
CA THR A 84 7.55 -22.78 -3.35
C THR A 84 7.27 -21.48 -2.61
N GLY A 85 8.21 -20.51 -2.65
CA GLY A 85 8.00 -19.16 -2.16
C GLY A 85 8.23 -18.99 -0.65
N PHE A 86 7.38 -18.19 -0.02
CA PHE A 86 7.54 -17.74 1.37
C PHE A 86 6.69 -18.53 2.37
N TYR A 87 7.25 -18.74 3.56
CA TYR A 87 6.61 -19.43 4.68
C TYR A 87 6.73 -18.61 5.97
N LEU A 88 5.63 -18.45 6.66
CA LEU A 88 5.55 -17.86 8.00
C LEU A 88 5.14 -18.93 9.01
N ASN A 89 5.95 -19.14 10.06
CA ASN A 89 5.69 -20.17 11.07
C ASN A 89 5.47 -21.56 10.45
N ASP A 90 6.32 -21.90 9.48
CA ASP A 90 6.29 -23.14 8.69
C ASP A 90 5.04 -23.35 7.81
N LYS A 91 4.16 -22.37 7.72
CA LYS A 91 2.99 -22.39 6.82
C LYS A 91 3.27 -21.57 5.57
N PRO A 92 2.91 -22.07 4.37
CA PRO A 92 3.04 -21.29 3.14
C PRO A 92 2.16 -20.04 3.23
N LEU A 93 2.72 -18.91 2.87
CA LEU A 93 2.01 -17.62 2.84
C LEU A 93 2.35 -16.86 1.56
N LYS A 94 1.34 -16.59 0.72
CA LYS A 94 1.50 -15.68 -0.41
C LYS A 94 1.43 -14.24 0.11
N ILE A 95 2.46 -13.45 -0.19
CA ILE A 95 2.45 -12.02 0.13
C ILE A 95 1.44 -11.33 -0.77
N LYS A 96 0.47 -10.66 -0.15
CA LYS A 96 -0.61 -9.85 -0.73
C LYS A 96 -0.35 -8.42 -0.27
N GLY A 97 0.61 -7.76 -0.91
CA GLY A 97 1.15 -6.49 -0.45
C GLY A 97 0.75 -5.30 -1.30
N VAL A 98 0.93 -4.12 -0.73
CA VAL A 98 0.85 -2.83 -1.42
C VAL A 98 2.05 -1.96 -1.05
N CYS A 99 2.50 -1.13 -2.01
CA CYS A 99 3.45 -0.05 -1.74
C CYS A 99 2.69 1.14 -1.13
N LEU A 100 3.29 1.78 -0.13
CA LEU A 100 2.77 3.01 0.47
C LEU A 100 3.87 4.05 0.57
N HIS A 101 3.61 5.24 0.04
CA HIS A 101 4.36 6.43 0.38
C HIS A 101 3.94 6.95 1.77
N HIS A 102 4.81 7.74 2.41
CA HIS A 102 4.44 8.49 3.60
C HIS A 102 3.60 9.73 3.20
N ASP A 103 2.36 9.47 2.84
CA ASP A 103 1.38 10.46 2.38
C ASP A 103 0.00 10.16 3.00
N LEU A 104 -0.54 11.12 3.73
CA LEU A 104 -1.84 11.02 4.40
C LEU A 104 -2.91 11.87 3.69
N GLY A 105 -2.82 12.03 2.38
CA GLY A 105 -3.76 12.78 1.55
C GLY A 105 -3.84 14.26 1.99
N CYS A 106 -5.01 14.73 2.36
CA CYS A 106 -5.21 16.14 2.76
C CYS A 106 -4.45 16.54 4.03
N LEU A 107 -3.86 15.61 4.74
CA LEU A 107 -2.99 15.89 5.89
C LEU A 107 -1.51 16.02 5.51
N GLY A 108 -1.14 15.65 4.28
CA GLY A 108 0.23 15.69 3.77
C GLY A 108 1.15 14.65 4.40
N ALA A 109 2.46 14.93 4.42
CA ALA A 109 3.50 14.05 4.96
C ALA A 109 3.72 14.26 6.46
N THR A 110 2.67 14.45 7.23
CA THR A 110 2.75 14.53 8.70
C THR A 110 2.73 13.14 9.33
N VAL A 111 3.23 13.02 10.56
CA VAL A 111 3.04 11.79 11.35
C VAL A 111 1.80 11.98 12.22
N ASN A 112 0.76 11.21 11.93
CA ASN A 112 -0.44 11.11 12.75
C ASN A 112 -0.89 9.66 12.83
N THR A 113 -0.77 9.06 14.00
CA THR A 113 -1.04 7.63 14.24
C THR A 113 -2.43 7.21 13.78
N ARG A 114 -3.46 8.04 14.03
CA ARG A 114 -4.84 7.70 13.60
C ARG A 114 -5.02 7.71 12.07
N ALA A 115 -4.37 8.65 11.39
CA ALA A 115 -4.45 8.71 9.93
C ALA A 115 -3.72 7.52 9.29
N ILE A 116 -2.54 7.14 9.80
CA ILE A 116 -1.82 5.93 9.37
C ILE A 116 -2.67 4.69 9.65
N GLU A 117 -3.25 4.59 10.85
CA GLU A 117 -4.14 3.48 11.23
C GLU A 117 -5.31 3.33 10.26
N ARG A 118 -5.97 4.45 9.87
CA ARG A 118 -7.07 4.41 8.89
C ARG A 118 -6.62 3.83 7.55
N GLN A 119 -5.46 4.25 7.03
CA GLN A 119 -4.93 3.69 5.79
C GLN A 119 -4.70 2.17 5.92
N LEU A 120 -4.06 1.74 7.00
CA LEU A 120 -3.81 0.32 7.25
C LEU A 120 -5.11 -0.48 7.46
N GLN A 121 -6.14 0.09 8.10
CA GLN A 121 -7.47 -0.52 8.23
C GLN A 121 -8.10 -0.76 6.86
N ILE A 122 -8.11 0.24 5.99
CA ILE A 122 -8.65 0.12 4.62
C ILE A 122 -7.91 -0.98 3.83
N MET A 123 -6.58 -1.04 3.95
CA MET A 123 -5.79 -2.10 3.30
C MET A 123 -6.08 -3.48 3.92
N LYS A 124 -6.16 -3.57 5.24
CA LYS A 124 -6.47 -4.84 5.93
C LYS A 124 -7.85 -5.38 5.56
N GLU A 125 -8.86 -4.52 5.46
CA GLU A 125 -10.21 -4.88 5.01
C GLU A 125 -10.25 -5.39 3.56
N MET A 126 -9.33 -4.95 2.71
CA MET A 126 -9.14 -5.48 1.36
C MET A 126 -8.46 -6.86 1.35
N GLY A 127 -7.86 -7.30 2.45
CA GLY A 127 -7.12 -8.56 2.56
C GLY A 127 -5.60 -8.43 2.37
N VAL A 128 -5.06 -7.22 2.42
CA VAL A 128 -3.61 -6.98 2.44
C VAL A 128 -3.00 -7.61 3.68
N ASN A 129 -1.89 -8.33 3.51
CA ASN A 129 -1.10 -8.91 4.59
C ASN A 129 0.32 -8.35 4.70
N ALA A 130 0.71 -7.45 3.78
CA ALA A 130 2.04 -6.85 3.77
C ALA A 130 2.06 -5.42 3.23
N ILE A 131 2.98 -4.60 3.74
CA ILE A 131 3.25 -3.22 3.29
C ILE A 131 4.71 -3.13 2.85
N ARG A 132 4.98 -2.43 1.74
CA ARG A 132 6.32 -1.96 1.37
C ARG A 132 6.40 -0.46 1.62
N THR A 133 7.41 -0.04 2.38
CA THR A 133 7.61 1.38 2.73
C THR A 133 8.41 2.08 1.62
N SER A 134 7.71 2.58 0.63
CA SER A 134 8.29 3.17 -0.59
C SER A 134 8.64 4.64 -0.39
N HIS A 135 9.84 5.11 -0.64
CA HIS A 135 11.11 4.36 -0.83
C HIS A 135 12.11 4.91 0.16
N ASN A 136 11.83 4.82 1.45
CA ASN A 136 12.65 5.33 2.55
C ASN A 136 12.18 4.76 3.89
N ALA A 137 13.03 4.88 4.91
CA ALA A 137 12.72 4.45 6.28
C ALA A 137 11.37 5.00 6.77
N PRO A 138 10.47 4.13 7.27
CA PRO A 138 9.12 4.52 7.70
C PRO A 138 9.11 5.29 9.02
N ALA A 139 7.98 5.94 9.30
CA ALA A 139 7.69 6.43 10.64
C ALA A 139 7.55 5.25 11.62
N PRO A 140 8.12 5.31 12.83
CA PRO A 140 7.99 4.25 13.83
C PRO A 140 6.54 3.86 14.13
N GLU A 141 5.62 4.82 14.13
CA GLU A 141 4.19 4.62 14.35
C GLU A 141 3.55 3.67 13.32
N LEU A 142 4.06 3.66 12.08
CA LEU A 142 3.60 2.72 11.06
C LEU A 142 3.98 1.28 11.44
N LEU A 143 5.21 1.07 11.89
CA LEU A 143 5.69 -0.26 12.30
C LEU A 143 4.97 -0.77 13.56
N ASP A 144 4.75 0.11 14.55
CA ASP A 144 3.94 -0.21 15.75
C ASP A 144 2.51 -0.64 15.38
N LEU A 145 1.90 0.05 14.42
CA LEU A 145 0.59 -0.30 13.91
C LEU A 145 0.61 -1.63 13.14
N CYS A 146 1.60 -1.85 12.28
CA CYS A 146 1.77 -3.10 11.55
C CYS A 146 1.96 -4.29 12.49
N ASP A 147 2.74 -4.13 13.57
CA ASP A 147 2.89 -5.14 14.61
C ASP A 147 1.55 -5.52 15.26
N ARG A 148 0.75 -4.51 15.63
CA ARG A 148 -0.54 -4.71 16.32
C ARG A 148 -1.65 -5.19 15.39
N MET A 149 -1.65 -4.74 14.14
CA MET A 149 -2.70 -5.05 13.18
C MET A 149 -2.42 -6.31 12.37
N GLY A 150 -1.22 -6.88 12.46
CA GLY A 150 -0.83 -8.07 11.70
C GLY A 150 -0.60 -7.76 10.23
N LEU A 151 0.35 -6.89 9.93
CA LEU A 151 0.81 -6.60 8.58
C LEU A 151 2.33 -6.84 8.51
N LEU A 152 2.78 -7.66 7.58
CA LEU A 152 4.21 -7.81 7.29
C LEU A 152 4.75 -6.52 6.68
N VAL A 153 6.03 -6.21 6.90
CA VAL A 153 6.66 -5.01 6.35
C VAL A 153 7.95 -5.37 5.63
N GLN A 154 8.03 -5.02 4.34
CA GLN A 154 9.28 -4.83 3.65
C GLN A 154 9.77 -3.42 3.97
N ASP A 155 10.74 -3.33 4.87
CA ASP A 155 11.32 -2.09 5.35
C ASP A 155 12.42 -1.64 4.38
N GLU A 156 12.23 -0.46 3.78
CA GLU A 156 13.06 0.00 2.66
C GLU A 156 13.78 1.30 3.00
N SER A 157 15.11 1.30 2.80
CA SER A 157 15.99 2.38 3.25
C SER A 157 16.17 3.49 2.23
N PHE A 158 16.48 3.15 0.97
CA PHE A 158 16.98 4.11 -0.02
C PHE A 158 16.26 4.01 -1.36
N ASP A 159 15.83 5.15 -1.90
CA ASP A 159 15.35 5.25 -3.29
C ASP A 159 16.52 5.40 -4.29
N MET A 160 17.66 5.93 -3.87
CA MET A 160 18.88 6.07 -4.68
C MET A 160 20.12 5.86 -3.82
N TRP A 161 21.23 5.53 -4.50
CA TRP A 161 22.54 5.42 -3.85
C TRP A 161 23.45 6.59 -4.24
N GLU A 162 24.61 6.30 -4.85
CA GLU A 162 25.56 7.35 -5.28
C GLU A 162 25.08 8.13 -6.50
N ARG A 163 24.27 7.49 -7.36
CA ARG A 163 23.75 8.09 -8.59
C ARG A 163 22.39 8.70 -8.35
N ARG A 164 22.29 10.00 -8.63
CA ARG A 164 21.06 10.76 -8.44
C ARG A 164 19.98 10.40 -9.46
N LYS A 165 18.73 10.35 -9.04
CA LYS A 165 17.52 10.31 -9.88
C LYS A 165 16.95 11.71 -10.09
N SER A 166 17.17 12.62 -9.15
CA SER A 166 16.72 14.01 -9.22
C SER A 166 17.81 14.98 -8.78
N PRO A 167 17.71 16.29 -9.08
CA PRO A 167 18.80 17.24 -8.82
C PRO A 167 19.23 17.39 -7.35
N TYR A 168 18.31 17.13 -6.40
CA TYR A 168 18.53 17.42 -4.97
C TYR A 168 18.19 16.25 -4.05
N ASP A 169 18.29 15.02 -4.55
CA ASP A 169 17.98 13.80 -3.81
C ASP A 169 19.09 13.37 -2.83
N TYR A 170 18.86 12.21 -2.19
CA TYR A 170 19.75 11.65 -1.17
C TYR A 170 21.15 11.27 -1.68
N ALA A 171 21.33 11.05 -2.98
CA ALA A 171 22.64 10.70 -3.56
C ALA A 171 23.75 11.69 -3.17
N ARG A 172 23.40 12.98 -2.92
CA ARG A 172 24.33 14.01 -2.45
C ARG A 172 24.92 13.73 -1.06
N TYR A 173 24.24 12.91 -0.26
CA TYR A 173 24.62 12.58 1.10
C TYR A 173 25.06 11.12 1.24
N PHE A 174 24.76 10.28 0.26
CA PHE A 174 24.94 8.83 0.34
C PHE A 174 26.36 8.43 0.76
N ALA A 175 27.39 9.00 0.15
CA ALA A 175 28.78 8.66 0.44
C ALA A 175 29.17 8.87 1.92
N GLU A 176 28.59 9.87 2.58
CA GLU A 176 28.90 10.23 3.98
C GLU A 176 27.95 9.54 4.98
N TRP A 177 26.67 9.37 4.63
CA TRP A 177 25.64 9.04 5.60
C TRP A 177 25.06 7.63 5.49
N HIS A 178 25.21 6.92 4.38
CA HIS A 178 24.56 5.64 4.13
C HIS A 178 24.80 4.58 5.23
N GLU A 179 26.04 4.49 5.76
CA GLU A 179 26.35 3.48 6.78
C GLU A 179 25.66 3.82 8.11
N ARG A 180 25.63 5.10 8.47
CA ARG A 180 24.97 5.56 9.69
C ARG A 180 23.47 5.43 9.58
N ASP A 181 22.87 5.95 8.52
CA ASP A 181 21.42 5.95 8.33
C ASP A 181 20.87 4.53 8.27
N LEU A 182 21.51 3.63 7.49
CA LEU A 182 21.13 2.22 7.44
C LEU A 182 21.31 1.51 8.78
N THR A 183 22.40 1.83 9.51
CA THR A 183 22.64 1.25 10.85
C THR A 183 21.56 1.69 11.84
N ASP A 184 21.26 2.98 11.88
CA ASP A 184 20.28 3.56 12.80
C ASP A 184 18.86 3.01 12.51
N GLU A 185 18.46 2.86 11.24
CA GLU A 185 17.21 2.24 10.82
C GLU A 185 17.12 0.79 11.28
N ILE A 186 18.12 -0.05 10.95
CA ILE A 186 18.10 -1.47 11.36
C ILE A 186 18.05 -1.62 12.88
N LEU A 187 18.80 -0.81 13.62
CA LEU A 187 18.81 -0.87 15.08
C LEU A 187 17.48 -0.43 15.68
N ARG A 188 16.82 0.57 15.10
CA ARG A 188 15.51 1.05 15.49
C ARG A 188 14.45 -0.02 15.26
N ASP A 189 14.45 -0.67 14.09
CA ASP A 189 13.29 -1.40 13.59
C ASP A 189 13.40 -2.93 13.72
N ARG A 190 14.58 -3.48 14.00
CA ARG A 190 14.81 -4.96 14.07
C ARG A 190 13.99 -5.70 15.14
N ASN A 191 13.40 -5.00 16.12
CA ASN A 191 12.55 -5.63 17.14
C ASN A 191 11.09 -5.75 16.71
N HIS A 192 10.66 -5.06 15.64
CA HIS A 192 9.31 -5.18 15.12
C HIS A 192 9.04 -6.58 14.57
N ALA A 193 7.93 -7.17 15.02
CA ALA A 193 7.50 -8.50 14.57
C ALA A 193 7.08 -8.48 13.11
N SER A 194 6.52 -7.37 12.65
CA SER A 194 6.03 -7.12 11.31
C SER A 194 7.14 -7.10 10.25
N VAL A 195 8.30 -6.55 10.55
CA VAL A 195 9.42 -6.47 9.61
C VAL A 195 9.90 -7.89 9.29
N PHE A 196 9.78 -8.30 8.02
CA PHE A 196 10.15 -9.64 7.57
C PHE A 196 11.31 -9.67 6.58
N MET A 197 11.63 -8.51 6.00
CA MET A 197 12.66 -8.36 4.99
C MET A 197 13.16 -6.91 4.98
N TRP A 198 14.48 -6.73 4.75
CA TRP A 198 15.14 -5.45 4.57
C TRP A 198 15.37 -5.18 3.09
N SER A 199 14.97 -4.01 2.61
CA SER A 199 15.23 -3.57 1.24
C SER A 199 16.24 -2.43 1.25
N ILE A 200 17.37 -2.65 0.58
CA ILE A 200 18.50 -1.69 0.59
C ILE A 200 18.49 -0.71 -0.59
N GLY A 201 17.46 -0.76 -1.43
CA GLY A 201 17.35 0.17 -2.55
C GLY A 201 16.13 -0.08 -3.43
N ASN A 202 15.66 1.00 -4.08
CA ASN A 202 14.64 0.96 -5.09
C ASN A 202 15.17 1.49 -6.41
N GLU A 203 15.10 0.69 -7.46
CA GLU A 203 15.45 1.07 -8.84
C GLU A 203 16.71 1.95 -8.94
N VAL A 204 17.67 1.65 -8.07
CA VAL A 204 18.93 2.41 -8.03
C VAL A 204 19.64 2.31 -9.37
N LEU A 205 20.21 3.42 -9.85
CA LEU A 205 20.82 3.46 -11.19
C LEU A 205 22.08 2.58 -11.27
N GLU A 206 22.60 2.16 -10.15
CA GLU A 206 23.72 1.21 -10.01
C GLU A 206 23.39 -0.21 -10.47
N GLN A 207 22.12 -0.54 -10.65
CA GLN A 207 21.70 -1.87 -11.12
C GLN A 207 22.05 -2.11 -12.61
N TRP A 208 22.08 -1.04 -13.42
CA TRP A 208 22.09 -1.16 -14.87
C TRP A 208 23.37 -1.74 -15.44
N SER A 209 23.22 -2.83 -16.19
CA SER A 209 24.29 -3.56 -16.83
C SER A 209 24.73 -2.97 -18.17
N HIS A 210 23.94 -2.07 -18.77
CA HIS A 210 24.25 -1.43 -20.04
C HIS A 210 25.44 -0.48 -19.89
N ALA A 211 26.43 -0.57 -20.78
CA ALA A 211 27.68 0.18 -20.68
C ALA A 211 27.48 1.70 -20.62
N ASP A 212 26.52 2.22 -21.39
CA ASP A 212 26.24 3.65 -21.50
C ASP A 212 25.29 4.17 -20.40
N ALA A 213 24.71 3.27 -19.57
CA ALA A 213 23.76 3.63 -18.52
C ALA A 213 24.33 4.59 -17.48
N THR A 214 25.65 4.70 -17.38
CA THR A 214 26.31 5.64 -16.45
C THR A 214 26.18 7.11 -16.87
N GLU A 215 25.91 7.37 -18.14
CA GLU A 215 25.80 8.72 -18.72
C GLU A 215 24.36 9.14 -19.02
N LEU A 216 23.40 8.21 -18.89
CA LEU A 216 21.98 8.46 -19.19
C LEU A 216 21.27 9.11 -18.00
N ASP A 217 20.32 9.98 -18.30
CA ASP A 217 19.32 10.40 -17.32
C ASP A 217 18.29 9.29 -17.04
N LEU A 218 17.47 9.45 -16.02
CA LEU A 218 16.49 8.45 -15.62
C LEU A 218 15.49 8.13 -16.73
N GLN A 219 15.05 9.12 -17.50
CA GLN A 219 14.08 8.94 -18.56
C GLN A 219 14.66 8.13 -19.73
N ALA A 220 15.86 8.46 -20.17
CA ALA A 220 16.56 7.75 -21.23
C ALA A 220 16.87 6.29 -20.85
N ALA A 221 17.25 6.07 -19.57
CA ALA A 221 17.50 4.73 -19.06
C ALA A 221 16.22 3.88 -18.99
N ASN A 222 15.12 4.43 -18.54
CA ASN A 222 13.83 3.75 -18.53
C ASN A 222 13.33 3.38 -19.92
N LEU A 223 13.58 4.24 -20.93
CA LEU A 223 13.30 3.92 -22.32
C LEU A 223 14.04 2.66 -22.78
N ILE A 224 15.33 2.56 -22.49
CA ILE A 224 16.17 1.39 -22.84
C ILE A 224 15.66 0.13 -22.12
N LEU A 225 15.38 0.21 -20.83
CA LEU A 225 14.90 -0.94 -20.05
C LEU A 225 13.55 -1.46 -20.56
N ASN A 226 12.63 -0.56 -20.88
CA ASN A 226 11.29 -0.92 -21.35
C ASN A 226 11.27 -1.38 -22.81
N ALA A 227 12.17 -0.88 -23.67
CA ALA A 227 12.33 -1.33 -25.04
C ALA A 227 12.86 -2.76 -25.17
N GLY A 228 13.45 -3.30 -24.09
CA GLY A 228 13.97 -4.66 -24.04
C GLY A 228 15.24 -4.82 -24.89
N HIS A 229 16.36 -4.32 -24.40
CA HIS A 229 17.66 -4.52 -25.06
C HIS A 229 18.17 -5.95 -24.89
N ALA A 230 18.88 -6.43 -25.90
CA ALA A 230 19.56 -7.72 -25.81
C ALA A 230 20.72 -7.65 -24.81
N ILE A 231 20.76 -8.61 -23.88
CA ILE A 231 21.87 -8.71 -22.93
C ILE A 231 23.11 -9.14 -23.70
N ASP A 232 24.23 -8.44 -23.50
CA ASP A 232 25.52 -8.89 -24.04
C ASP A 232 25.90 -10.24 -23.41
N PRO A 233 26.05 -11.33 -24.18
CA PRO A 233 26.44 -12.63 -23.67
C PRO A 233 27.81 -12.63 -22.95
N ALA A 234 28.66 -11.65 -23.23
CA ALA A 234 29.95 -11.50 -22.54
C ALA A 234 29.76 -11.08 -21.09
N LEU A 235 28.79 -10.22 -20.79
CA LEU A 235 28.46 -9.81 -19.41
C LEU A 235 28.01 -10.99 -18.55
N LEU A 236 27.31 -11.97 -19.10
CA LEU A 236 26.86 -13.15 -18.37
C LEU A 236 28.03 -14.11 -18.01
N LYS A 237 29.14 -14.03 -18.73
CA LYS A 237 30.34 -14.85 -18.50
C LYS A 237 31.38 -14.18 -17.62
N ASP A 238 31.29 -12.86 -17.48
CA ASP A 238 32.21 -12.10 -16.64
C ASP A 238 31.94 -12.38 -15.17
N THR A 239 32.94 -12.91 -14.46
CA THR A 239 32.88 -13.22 -13.03
C THR A 239 33.46 -12.10 -12.16
N THR A 240 33.97 -11.03 -12.74
CA THR A 240 34.50 -9.89 -11.99
C THR A 240 33.36 -9.09 -11.37
N LEU A 241 33.56 -8.66 -10.12
CA LEU A 241 32.58 -7.82 -9.45
C LEU A 241 32.82 -6.36 -9.84
N SER A 242 31.76 -5.73 -10.33
CA SER A 242 31.76 -4.29 -10.56
C SER A 242 31.78 -3.51 -9.23
N ARG A 243 32.11 -2.21 -9.29
CA ARG A 243 31.98 -1.31 -8.15
C ARG A 243 30.55 -1.33 -7.58
N GLN A 244 29.54 -1.37 -8.43
CA GLN A 244 28.12 -1.41 -8.07
C GLN A 244 27.80 -2.71 -7.29
N SER A 245 28.32 -3.85 -7.74
CA SER A 245 28.19 -5.12 -7.00
C SER A 245 28.87 -5.06 -5.63
N LEU A 246 30.00 -4.36 -5.51
CA LEU A 246 30.70 -4.18 -4.22
C LEU A 246 29.91 -3.27 -3.27
N ILE A 247 29.28 -2.20 -3.75
CA ILE A 247 28.39 -1.35 -2.94
C ILE A 247 27.20 -2.20 -2.43
N THR A 248 26.59 -3.01 -3.29
CA THR A 248 25.51 -3.92 -2.88
C THR A 248 25.96 -4.85 -1.75
N ARG A 249 27.13 -5.45 -1.88
CA ARG A 249 27.73 -6.31 -0.82
C ARG A 249 27.97 -5.53 0.48
N HIS A 250 28.46 -4.30 0.37
CA HIS A 250 28.71 -3.46 1.54
C HIS A 250 27.42 -3.17 2.31
N LEU A 251 26.36 -2.70 1.63
CA LEU A 251 25.07 -2.41 2.26
C LEU A 251 24.44 -3.68 2.86
N ALA A 252 24.44 -4.78 2.13
CA ALA A 252 23.95 -6.06 2.66
C ALA A 252 24.74 -6.55 3.88
N ALA A 253 26.06 -6.32 3.92
CA ALA A 253 26.90 -6.65 5.07
C ALA A 253 26.58 -5.80 6.30
N ILE A 254 26.25 -4.51 6.15
CA ILE A 254 25.77 -3.66 7.26
C ILE A 254 24.53 -4.28 7.87
N VAL A 255 23.51 -4.60 7.04
CA VAL A 255 22.28 -5.25 7.51
C VAL A 255 22.58 -6.57 8.23
N LYS A 256 23.35 -7.46 7.61
CA LYS A 256 23.65 -8.81 8.16
C LYS A 256 24.47 -8.77 9.45
N ARG A 257 25.30 -7.73 9.65
CA ARG A 257 26.02 -7.53 10.91
C ARG A 257 25.05 -7.22 12.07
N LEU A 258 23.94 -6.53 11.79
CA LEU A 258 23.00 -6.01 12.79
C LEU A 258 21.79 -6.93 12.99
N ASP A 259 21.36 -7.60 11.91
CA ASP A 259 20.26 -8.56 11.91
C ASP A 259 20.55 -9.75 10.98
N THR A 260 20.74 -10.92 11.56
CA THR A 260 20.96 -12.18 10.83
C THR A 260 19.68 -13.00 10.66
N SER A 261 18.53 -12.49 11.16
CA SER A 261 17.27 -13.24 11.19
C SER A 261 16.39 -13.00 9.97
N ARG A 262 16.63 -11.90 9.24
CA ARG A 262 15.85 -11.51 8.07
C ARG A 262 16.69 -11.51 6.80
N VAL A 263 16.00 -11.63 5.68
CA VAL A 263 16.58 -11.57 4.33
C VAL A 263 16.81 -10.13 3.89
N VAL A 264 17.73 -9.95 2.94
CA VAL A 264 18.00 -8.68 2.28
C VAL A 264 17.55 -8.76 0.83
N THR A 265 16.89 -7.70 0.36
CA THR A 265 16.45 -7.51 -1.03
C THR A 265 16.74 -6.09 -1.52
N ALA A 266 16.43 -5.82 -2.76
CA ALA A 266 16.31 -4.50 -3.38
C ALA A 266 15.26 -4.58 -4.50
N GLY A 267 14.46 -3.53 -4.69
CA GLY A 267 13.53 -3.43 -5.82
C GLY A 267 14.30 -3.09 -7.10
N CYS A 268 14.20 -3.93 -8.12
CA CYS A 268 14.95 -3.76 -9.37
C CYS A 268 14.04 -3.83 -10.59
N ASN A 269 14.16 -2.85 -11.49
CA ASN A 269 13.49 -2.85 -12.78
C ASN A 269 14.35 -3.36 -13.94
N GLU A 270 15.65 -3.62 -13.74
CA GLU A 270 16.44 -4.43 -14.64
C GLU A 270 16.46 -5.90 -14.16
N VAL A 271 15.50 -6.69 -14.65
CA VAL A 271 15.21 -8.05 -14.14
C VAL A 271 15.97 -9.16 -14.88
N ASN A 272 17.19 -8.89 -15.29
CA ASN A 272 18.04 -9.85 -16.01
C ASN A 272 19.28 -10.25 -15.17
N PRO A 273 19.92 -11.41 -15.48
CA PRO A 273 21.09 -11.89 -14.72
C PRO A 273 22.33 -11.00 -14.81
N ALA A 274 22.40 -10.05 -15.74
CA ALA A 274 23.52 -9.11 -15.86
C ALA A 274 23.41 -7.93 -14.89
N ASN A 275 22.25 -7.69 -14.27
CA ASN A 275 22.06 -6.66 -13.25
C ASN A 275 23.16 -6.72 -12.19
N HIS A 276 23.84 -5.61 -11.95
CA HIS A 276 24.98 -5.54 -11.03
C HIS A 276 24.62 -5.90 -9.59
N LEU A 277 23.40 -5.58 -9.14
CA LEU A 277 22.93 -5.95 -7.80
C LEU A 277 22.76 -7.47 -7.69
N PHE A 278 22.18 -8.11 -8.71
CA PHE A 278 21.99 -9.56 -8.73
C PHE A 278 23.32 -10.32 -8.84
N ARG A 279 24.26 -9.81 -9.63
CA ARG A 279 25.62 -10.35 -9.76
C ARG A 279 26.44 -10.23 -8.47
N SER A 280 26.08 -9.32 -7.56
CA SER A 280 26.75 -9.20 -6.26
C SER A 280 26.66 -10.47 -5.42
N ASP A 281 25.65 -11.30 -5.65
CA ASP A 281 25.26 -12.45 -4.84
C ASP A 281 24.96 -12.13 -3.36
N ALA A 282 24.70 -10.87 -3.05
CA ALA A 282 24.46 -10.39 -1.68
C ALA A 282 22.97 -10.31 -1.32
N LEU A 283 22.09 -10.33 -2.32
CA LEU A 283 20.65 -10.32 -2.09
C LEU A 283 20.16 -11.77 -1.85
N ASP A 284 19.48 -11.98 -0.72
CA ASP A 284 18.89 -13.27 -0.37
C ASP A 284 17.65 -13.58 -1.19
N VAL A 285 16.90 -12.54 -1.55
CA VAL A 285 15.68 -12.57 -2.35
C VAL A 285 15.80 -11.51 -3.43
N LEU A 286 15.50 -11.84 -4.68
CA LEU A 286 15.51 -10.89 -5.77
C LEU A 286 14.16 -10.17 -5.81
N GLY A 287 14.18 -8.85 -5.71
CA GLY A 287 13.01 -8.00 -5.85
C GLY A 287 12.84 -7.56 -7.30
N PHE A 288 11.74 -7.96 -7.93
CA PHE A 288 11.41 -7.52 -9.28
C PHE A 288 10.37 -6.40 -9.20
N ASN A 289 10.69 -5.28 -9.87
CA ASN A 289 9.71 -4.25 -10.15
C ASN A 289 9.17 -4.49 -11.55
N TYR A 290 7.86 -4.75 -11.66
CA TYR A 290 7.17 -5.02 -12.94
C TYR A 290 7.72 -6.22 -13.73
N HIS A 291 7.67 -6.14 -15.06
CA HIS A 291 8.23 -7.13 -15.99
C HIS A 291 7.66 -8.55 -15.84
N GLU A 292 6.36 -8.69 -15.78
CA GLU A 292 5.60 -9.93 -15.53
C GLU A 292 6.03 -11.09 -16.45
N ARG A 293 6.48 -10.78 -17.66
CA ARG A 293 7.00 -11.77 -18.64
C ARG A 293 8.20 -12.57 -18.13
N TYR A 294 8.87 -12.10 -17.08
CA TYR A 294 10.03 -12.78 -16.50
C TYR A 294 9.69 -13.60 -15.24
N PHE A 295 8.45 -13.60 -14.77
CA PHE A 295 8.07 -14.37 -13.60
C PHE A 295 8.11 -15.87 -13.89
N GLU A 296 7.53 -16.35 -14.99
CA GLU A 296 7.53 -17.75 -15.37
C GLU A 296 8.95 -18.30 -15.64
N PRO A 297 9.83 -17.66 -16.43
CA PRO A 297 11.17 -18.14 -16.67
C PRO A 297 12.16 -17.92 -15.51
N PHE A 298 11.73 -17.38 -14.38
CA PHE A 298 12.62 -17.00 -13.28
C PHE A 298 13.52 -18.13 -12.80
N LEU A 299 12.98 -19.32 -12.54
CA LEU A 299 13.76 -20.47 -12.03
C LEU A 299 14.87 -20.92 -13.00
N ARG A 300 14.67 -20.71 -14.29
CA ARG A 300 15.68 -21.00 -15.32
C ARG A 300 16.75 -19.92 -15.38
N ASN A 301 16.35 -18.65 -15.26
CA ASN A 301 17.24 -17.50 -15.38
C ASN A 301 18.06 -17.28 -14.09
N PHE A 302 17.52 -17.66 -12.94
CA PHE A 302 18.11 -17.46 -11.61
C PHE A 302 18.04 -18.73 -10.78
N PRO A 303 18.81 -19.78 -11.14
CA PRO A 303 18.76 -21.07 -10.44
C PRO A 303 19.03 -20.93 -8.94
N GLY A 304 18.14 -21.47 -8.09
CA GLY A 304 18.27 -21.47 -6.64
C GLY A 304 17.97 -20.14 -5.95
N LYS A 305 17.71 -19.06 -6.70
CA LYS A 305 17.31 -17.77 -6.13
C LYS A 305 15.81 -17.76 -5.79
N LYS A 306 15.41 -16.81 -4.95
CA LYS A 306 14.05 -16.59 -4.46
C LYS A 306 13.53 -15.30 -5.05
N LEU A 307 12.24 -15.23 -5.34
CA LEU A 307 11.59 -14.10 -6.00
C LEU A 307 10.50 -13.50 -5.14
N ILE A 308 10.52 -12.18 -5.02
CA ILE A 308 9.40 -11.33 -4.62
C ILE A 308 9.15 -10.28 -5.71
N VAL A 309 7.90 -9.97 -6.00
CA VAL A 309 7.55 -8.85 -6.88
C VAL A 309 7.43 -7.61 -5.97
N SER A 310 8.51 -6.84 -5.89
CA SER A 310 8.64 -5.70 -4.99
C SER A 310 7.81 -4.50 -5.42
N GLU A 311 7.48 -4.44 -6.73
CA GLU A 311 6.59 -3.43 -7.30
C GLU A 311 5.90 -4.01 -8.53
N SER A 312 4.60 -3.75 -8.70
CA SER A 312 3.82 -4.40 -9.75
C SER A 312 2.66 -3.53 -10.22
N THR A 313 2.10 -3.93 -11.35
CA THR A 313 0.84 -3.40 -11.87
C THR A 313 1.00 -2.01 -12.49
N SER A 314 0.96 -0.91 -11.72
CA SER A 314 0.91 0.47 -12.25
C SER A 314 -0.23 0.67 -13.26
N ALA A 315 -1.41 0.17 -12.92
CA ALA A 315 -2.63 0.50 -13.63
C ALA A 315 -3.09 1.91 -13.27
N LEU A 316 -3.77 2.56 -14.19
CA LEU A 316 -4.21 3.94 -14.08
C LEU A 316 -5.72 3.99 -13.95
N MET A 317 -6.22 4.59 -12.88
CA MET A 317 -7.66 4.64 -12.63
C MET A 317 -8.09 5.95 -11.96
N THR A 318 -9.22 6.48 -12.40
CA THR A 318 -9.93 7.59 -11.77
C THR A 318 -11.25 7.09 -11.22
N ARG A 319 -11.49 7.19 -9.92
CA ARG A 319 -12.73 6.75 -9.29
C ARG A 319 -13.94 7.42 -9.94
N GLY A 320 -14.87 6.58 -10.46
CA GLY A 320 -16.14 7.02 -11.03
C GLY A 320 -16.13 7.36 -12.52
N TYR A 321 -14.97 7.36 -13.19
CA TYR A 321 -14.87 7.55 -14.63
C TYR A 321 -14.71 6.22 -15.36
N TYR A 322 -15.43 6.04 -16.48
CA TYR A 322 -15.48 4.77 -17.20
C TYR A 322 -15.39 4.97 -18.70
N GLU A 323 -14.43 4.31 -19.34
CA GLU A 323 -14.28 4.29 -20.80
C GLU A 323 -14.81 2.98 -21.37
N MET A 324 -15.68 3.11 -22.35
CA MET A 324 -16.31 1.97 -23.04
C MET A 324 -15.97 1.98 -24.51
N PRO A 325 -15.76 0.81 -25.12
CA PRO A 325 -15.93 -0.54 -24.57
C PRO A 325 -14.83 -0.93 -23.58
N SER A 326 -15.20 -1.63 -22.49
CA SER A 326 -14.30 -1.98 -21.40
C SER A 326 -13.34 -3.14 -21.72
N ASP A 327 -13.54 -3.84 -22.81
CA ASP A 327 -12.69 -4.92 -23.33
C ASP A 327 -11.45 -4.42 -24.08
N HIS A 328 -11.32 -3.12 -24.30
CA HIS A 328 -10.12 -2.49 -24.84
C HIS A 328 -9.11 -2.15 -23.73
N ILE A 329 -7.84 -2.54 -23.94
CA ILE A 329 -6.75 -2.18 -23.03
C ILE A 329 -6.09 -0.89 -23.52
N TYR A 330 -6.05 0.11 -22.67
CA TYR A 330 -5.43 1.41 -22.93
C TYR A 330 -4.04 1.45 -22.30
N ILE A 331 -3.02 1.81 -23.08
CA ILE A 331 -1.66 2.09 -22.59
C ILE A 331 -1.45 3.59 -22.68
N ARG A 332 -1.17 4.25 -21.53
CA ARG A 332 -1.06 5.72 -21.44
C ARG A 332 0.18 6.16 -20.66
N PRO A 333 1.08 6.93 -21.28
CA PRO A 333 1.16 7.16 -22.74
C PRO A 333 1.39 5.85 -23.51
N GLU A 334 1.16 5.81 -24.82
CA GLU A 334 1.43 4.58 -25.62
C GLU A 334 2.91 4.15 -25.56
N SER A 335 3.80 5.13 -25.39
CA SER A 335 5.24 4.94 -25.17
C SER A 335 5.80 6.17 -24.47
N TRP A 336 6.96 6.02 -23.83
CA TRP A 336 7.63 7.11 -23.10
C TRP A 336 8.00 8.35 -23.92
N ASP A 337 8.20 8.17 -25.22
CA ASP A 337 8.58 9.23 -26.16
C ASP A 337 7.38 9.97 -26.77
N LYS A 338 6.15 9.50 -26.47
CA LYS A 338 4.93 10.13 -26.94
C LYS A 338 4.23 10.87 -25.81
N PRO A 339 4.03 12.19 -25.93
CA PRO A 339 3.20 12.91 -24.98
C PRO A 339 1.77 12.36 -25.02
N PHE A 340 1.12 12.32 -23.86
CA PHE A 340 -0.27 11.95 -23.74
C PHE A 340 -1.05 13.13 -23.16
N GLU A 341 -2.08 13.54 -23.88
CA GLU A 341 -2.99 14.60 -23.49
C GLU A 341 -4.42 14.12 -23.68
N ALA A 342 -5.26 14.32 -22.71
CA ALA A 342 -6.70 14.15 -22.79
C ALA A 342 -7.39 15.33 -22.12
N PRO A 343 -8.54 15.81 -22.64
CA PRO A 343 -9.16 17.04 -22.16
C PRO A 343 -9.52 17.04 -20.67
N GLU A 344 -9.86 15.87 -20.13
CA GLU A 344 -10.39 15.75 -18.75
C GLU A 344 -9.35 15.24 -17.76
N HIS A 345 -8.16 14.84 -18.21
CA HIS A 345 -7.11 14.26 -17.35
C HIS A 345 -7.64 13.14 -16.43
N VAL A 346 -8.31 12.15 -17.01
CA VAL A 346 -8.90 11.00 -16.31
C VAL A 346 -8.50 9.68 -16.96
N CYS A 347 -8.54 8.60 -16.20
CA CYS A 347 -8.29 7.24 -16.66
C CYS A 347 -9.46 6.33 -16.27
N SER A 348 -9.79 5.38 -17.12
CA SER A 348 -10.92 4.46 -16.90
C SER A 348 -10.83 3.73 -15.55
N SER A 349 -11.92 3.65 -14.80
CA SER A 349 -12.01 2.90 -13.54
C SER A 349 -12.19 1.39 -13.72
N TYR A 350 -12.39 0.92 -14.96
CA TYR A 350 -12.20 -0.49 -15.27
C TYR A 350 -10.72 -0.86 -15.17
N ASP A 351 -10.42 -2.13 -14.91
CA ASP A 351 -9.04 -2.64 -14.93
C ASP A 351 -8.54 -2.83 -16.38
N ASN A 352 -8.54 -1.74 -17.14
CA ASN A 352 -8.23 -1.73 -18.57
C ASN A 352 -7.30 -0.58 -19.03
N CYS A 353 -6.65 0.10 -18.09
CA CYS A 353 -5.72 1.18 -18.41
C CYS A 353 -4.45 1.06 -17.57
N HIS A 354 -3.28 1.11 -18.20
CA HIS A 354 -1.99 1.06 -17.50
C HIS A 354 -0.89 1.82 -18.25
N VAL A 355 0.22 2.06 -17.55
CA VAL A 355 1.43 2.66 -18.14
C VAL A 355 2.22 1.66 -19.01
N PRO A 356 3.15 2.10 -19.87
CA PRO A 356 3.92 1.21 -20.76
C PRO A 356 4.69 0.10 -20.07
N TRP A 357 5.19 0.34 -18.85
CA TRP A 357 5.92 -0.66 -18.03
C TRP A 357 5.00 -1.47 -17.13
N GLY A 358 3.74 -1.09 -17.06
CA GLY A 358 2.75 -1.69 -16.17
C GLY A 358 1.92 -2.79 -16.82
N SER A 359 0.91 -3.21 -16.09
CA SER A 359 -0.04 -4.26 -16.45
C SER A 359 -1.37 -4.01 -15.75
N THR A 360 -2.43 -4.72 -16.15
CA THR A 360 -3.69 -4.73 -15.40
C THR A 360 -3.54 -5.49 -14.09
N HIS A 361 -4.37 -5.18 -13.10
CA HIS A 361 -4.36 -5.84 -11.80
C HIS A 361 -4.69 -7.34 -11.92
N GLU A 362 -5.72 -7.69 -12.69
CA GLU A 362 -6.13 -9.08 -12.91
C GLU A 362 -5.02 -9.92 -13.52
N LYS A 363 -4.33 -9.41 -14.55
CA LYS A 363 -3.24 -10.11 -15.22
C LYS A 363 -2.06 -10.35 -14.28
N THR A 364 -1.62 -9.32 -13.57
CA THR A 364 -0.49 -9.45 -12.63
C THR A 364 -0.84 -10.41 -11.49
N TRP A 365 -2.04 -10.28 -10.88
CA TRP A 365 -2.45 -11.17 -9.81
C TRP A 365 -2.57 -12.62 -10.27
N HIS A 366 -3.08 -12.87 -11.47
CA HIS A 366 -3.16 -14.22 -12.03
C HIS A 366 -1.78 -14.90 -12.07
N LEU A 367 -0.77 -14.22 -12.58
CA LEU A 367 0.60 -14.75 -12.64
C LEU A 367 1.16 -15.03 -11.25
N VAL A 368 1.02 -14.11 -10.32
CA VAL A 368 1.52 -14.28 -8.96
C VAL A 368 0.79 -15.39 -8.21
N LYS A 369 -0.53 -15.52 -8.39
CA LYS A 369 -1.36 -16.55 -7.78
C LYS A 369 -1.00 -17.95 -8.27
N THR A 370 -0.75 -18.09 -9.56
CA THR A 370 -0.55 -19.39 -10.23
C THR A 370 0.88 -19.90 -10.21
N LEU A 371 1.87 -19.05 -9.97
CA LEU A 371 3.29 -19.41 -9.92
C LEU A 371 3.75 -19.63 -8.48
N PRO A 372 4.00 -20.88 -8.03
CA PRO A 372 4.35 -21.18 -6.63
C PRO A 372 5.63 -20.50 -6.16
N HIS A 373 6.63 -20.39 -7.03
CA HIS A 373 7.95 -19.81 -6.72
C HIS A 373 7.93 -18.29 -6.55
N VAL A 374 6.88 -17.61 -7.03
CA VAL A 374 6.68 -16.18 -6.77
C VAL A 374 6.12 -16.03 -5.36
N SER A 375 6.91 -15.49 -4.44
CA SER A 375 6.54 -15.40 -3.02
C SER A 375 5.35 -14.48 -2.76
N GLY A 376 5.07 -13.58 -3.67
CA GLY A 376 3.95 -12.63 -3.65
C GLY A 376 4.30 -11.35 -4.37
N LEU A 377 3.48 -10.33 -4.18
CA LEU A 377 3.63 -9.04 -4.84
C LEU A 377 3.37 -7.88 -3.87
N PHE A 378 3.89 -6.71 -4.25
CA PHE A 378 3.45 -5.41 -3.75
C PHE A 378 2.90 -4.60 -4.93
N VAL A 379 1.63 -4.20 -4.83
CA VAL A 379 0.96 -3.41 -5.86
C VAL A 379 1.41 -1.96 -5.78
N TRP A 380 1.74 -1.35 -6.88
CA TRP A 380 1.92 0.08 -7.03
C TRP A 380 0.60 0.74 -7.48
N THR A 381 -0.18 1.37 -6.54
CA THR A 381 0.02 1.50 -5.09
C THR A 381 -1.27 1.25 -4.30
N GLY A 382 -1.18 1.19 -2.97
CA GLY A 382 -2.37 1.07 -2.13
C GLY A 382 -3.28 2.30 -2.22
N PHE A 383 -2.71 3.50 -2.14
CA PHE A 383 -3.40 4.78 -2.25
C PHE A 383 -2.82 5.64 -3.36
N ASP A 384 -3.64 6.49 -3.96
CA ASP A 384 -3.11 7.64 -4.67
C ASP A 384 -2.31 8.54 -3.71
N TYR A 385 -1.29 9.20 -4.21
CA TYR A 385 -0.38 10.05 -3.45
C TYR A 385 -0.10 11.36 -4.20
N LEU A 386 0.28 12.39 -3.48
CA LEU A 386 0.65 13.68 -4.06
C LEU A 386 1.97 13.56 -4.82
N GLY A 387 1.98 14.03 -6.05
CA GLY A 387 3.08 13.87 -7.00
C GLY A 387 2.82 12.77 -8.03
N GLU A 388 3.76 12.62 -8.98
CA GLU A 388 3.74 11.62 -10.05
C GLU A 388 2.39 11.47 -10.78
N PRO A 389 1.87 12.55 -11.38
CA PRO A 389 0.54 12.54 -12.00
C PRO A 389 0.52 11.85 -13.38
N THR A 390 1.43 10.92 -13.64
CA THR A 390 1.48 10.13 -14.87
C THR A 390 0.11 9.51 -15.20
N PRO A 391 -0.39 9.63 -16.44
CA PRO A 391 0.31 10.08 -17.67
C PRO A 391 0.20 11.58 -17.92
N TYR A 392 -0.35 12.33 -17.01
CA TYR A 392 -0.65 13.76 -17.15
C TYR A 392 0.40 14.65 -16.48
N TRP A 393 0.20 15.95 -16.66
CA TRP A 393 0.91 17.04 -16.01
C TRP A 393 -0.09 17.95 -15.30
N TRP A 394 0.36 19.12 -14.82
CA TRP A 394 -0.53 20.10 -14.25
C TRP A 394 -1.76 20.37 -15.16
N PRO A 395 -3.01 20.40 -14.61
CA PRO A 395 -3.38 20.53 -13.20
C PRO A 395 -3.41 19.22 -12.39
N SER A 396 -3.16 18.06 -12.97
CA SER A 396 -3.05 16.82 -12.22
C SER A 396 -1.88 16.90 -11.24
N ARG A 397 -2.12 16.60 -9.97
CA ARG A 397 -1.13 16.75 -8.91
C ARG A 397 -0.98 15.52 -8.03
N SER A 398 -1.85 14.55 -8.17
CA SER A 398 -1.73 13.25 -7.51
C SER A 398 -1.64 12.13 -8.53
N SER A 399 -1.16 10.97 -8.09
CA SER A 399 -1.08 9.78 -8.92
C SER A 399 -2.47 9.24 -9.28
N PHE A 400 -2.50 8.33 -10.25
CA PHE A 400 -3.68 7.57 -10.67
C PHE A 400 -3.54 6.07 -10.32
N PHE A 401 -2.43 5.68 -9.71
CA PHE A 401 -2.04 4.29 -9.48
C PHE A 401 -2.73 3.63 -8.29
N GLY A 402 -3.26 4.42 -7.35
CA GLY A 402 -3.85 3.90 -6.12
C GLY A 402 -5.06 2.98 -6.36
N ILE A 403 -5.13 1.88 -5.62
CA ILE A 403 -6.34 1.06 -5.48
C ILE A 403 -7.44 1.84 -4.76
N VAL A 404 -7.03 2.77 -3.93
CA VAL A 404 -7.86 3.73 -3.19
C VAL A 404 -7.44 5.14 -3.59
N ASP A 405 -8.38 6.07 -3.74
CA ASP A 405 -8.07 7.44 -4.10
C ASP A 405 -7.41 8.24 -2.96
N LEU A 406 -6.95 9.47 -3.24
CA LEU A 406 -6.26 10.32 -2.27
C LEU A 406 -7.10 10.62 -1.02
N ALA A 407 -8.42 10.69 -1.14
CA ALA A 407 -9.35 10.90 -0.02
C ALA A 407 -9.59 9.64 0.82
N GLY A 408 -9.14 8.48 0.35
CA GLY A 408 -9.35 7.19 0.99
C GLY A 408 -10.65 6.51 0.57
N PHE A 409 -11.19 6.83 -0.60
CA PHE A 409 -12.35 6.14 -1.17
C PHE A 409 -11.88 5.01 -2.10
N PRO A 410 -12.36 3.77 -1.91
CA PRO A 410 -12.04 2.64 -2.78
C PRO A 410 -12.41 2.92 -4.23
N LYS A 411 -11.51 2.56 -5.17
CA LYS A 411 -11.80 2.40 -6.59
C LYS A 411 -12.36 0.98 -6.83
N ASP A 412 -12.93 0.70 -8.00
CA ASP A 412 -13.62 -0.58 -8.20
C ASP A 412 -12.71 -1.80 -8.05
N VAL A 413 -11.46 -1.70 -8.45
CA VAL A 413 -10.46 -2.77 -8.33
C VAL A 413 -10.15 -3.18 -6.87
N TYR A 414 -10.43 -2.33 -5.90
CA TYR A 414 -10.38 -2.71 -4.48
C TYR A 414 -11.20 -3.97 -4.20
N TYR A 415 -12.38 -4.07 -4.83
CA TYR A 415 -13.27 -5.22 -4.64
C TYR A 415 -12.82 -6.47 -5.41
N MET A 416 -12.03 -6.31 -6.49
CA MET A 416 -11.32 -7.43 -7.11
C MET A 416 -10.37 -8.07 -6.10
N TYR A 417 -9.48 -7.26 -5.51
CA TYR A 417 -8.56 -7.75 -4.49
C TYR A 417 -9.29 -8.30 -3.25
N LYS A 418 -10.32 -7.61 -2.76
CA LYS A 418 -11.10 -8.11 -1.62
C LYS A 418 -11.71 -9.48 -1.92
N SER A 419 -12.23 -9.70 -3.12
CA SER A 419 -12.79 -10.98 -3.54
C SER A 419 -11.76 -12.11 -3.66
N GLU A 420 -10.49 -11.77 -3.91
CA GLU A 420 -9.39 -12.72 -4.08
C GLU A 420 -8.54 -12.91 -2.81
N TRP A 421 -8.52 -11.92 -1.93
CA TRP A 421 -7.63 -11.89 -0.78
C TRP A 421 -8.31 -12.15 0.55
N THR A 422 -9.63 -12.17 0.60
CA THR A 422 -10.41 -12.47 1.80
C THR A 422 -11.39 -13.63 1.58
N ASP A 423 -11.82 -14.24 2.68
CA ASP A 423 -12.90 -15.24 2.69
C ASP A 423 -14.28 -14.61 2.95
N GLU A 424 -14.34 -13.29 3.13
CA GLU A 424 -15.61 -12.57 3.27
C GLU A 424 -16.39 -12.60 1.96
N PRO A 425 -17.72 -12.84 1.99
CA PRO A 425 -18.53 -12.77 0.78
C PRO A 425 -18.47 -11.38 0.13
N VAL A 426 -18.14 -11.32 -1.14
CA VAL A 426 -18.05 -10.09 -1.95
C VAL A 426 -18.97 -10.23 -3.15
N LEU A 427 -19.76 -9.19 -3.42
CA LEU A 427 -20.46 -8.95 -4.68
C LEU A 427 -20.45 -7.44 -4.92
N HIS A 428 -19.63 -6.98 -5.85
CA HIS A 428 -19.52 -5.59 -6.24
C HIS A 428 -19.81 -5.44 -7.72
N ILE A 429 -20.83 -4.64 -8.05
CA ILE A 429 -21.19 -4.30 -9.43
C ILE A 429 -20.90 -2.84 -9.70
N PHE A 430 -20.43 -2.55 -10.90
CA PHE A 430 -20.11 -1.20 -11.37
C PHE A 430 -20.23 -1.17 -12.91
N PRO A 431 -20.33 0.02 -13.52
CA PRO A 431 -20.31 1.37 -12.95
C PRO A 431 -21.64 1.73 -12.24
N HIS A 432 -21.75 3.00 -11.84
CA HIS A 432 -23.03 3.61 -11.46
C HIS A 432 -24.08 3.46 -12.56
N TRP A 433 -25.37 3.64 -12.23
CA TRP A 433 -26.46 3.48 -13.19
C TRP A 433 -27.17 4.79 -13.50
N ASN A 434 -26.36 5.81 -13.93
CA ASN A 434 -26.81 7.12 -14.44
C ASN A 434 -26.04 7.43 -15.74
N TRP A 435 -26.72 7.19 -16.88
CA TRP A 435 -26.15 7.36 -18.23
C TRP A 435 -27.17 7.99 -19.15
N LYS A 436 -26.83 8.21 -20.44
CA LYS A 436 -27.81 8.65 -21.45
C LYS A 436 -28.65 7.46 -21.88
N GLU A 437 -29.96 7.68 -22.05
CA GLU A 437 -30.87 6.62 -22.46
C GLU A 437 -30.43 6.00 -23.78
N GLY A 438 -30.38 4.64 -23.81
CA GLY A 438 -29.93 3.85 -24.94
C GLY A 438 -28.41 3.73 -25.09
N GLU A 439 -27.60 4.43 -24.30
CA GLU A 439 -26.13 4.31 -24.31
C GLU A 439 -25.71 2.90 -23.86
N PRO A 440 -24.82 2.19 -24.60
CA PRO A 440 -24.33 0.89 -24.17
C PRO A 440 -23.37 1.06 -22.98
N VAL A 441 -23.68 0.37 -21.89
CA VAL A 441 -22.89 0.38 -20.64
C VAL A 441 -22.37 -1.02 -20.38
N ASP A 442 -21.07 -1.13 -20.11
CA ASP A 442 -20.45 -2.37 -19.69
C ASP A 442 -20.53 -2.51 -18.16
N ILE A 443 -21.33 -3.44 -17.68
CA ILE A 443 -21.48 -3.71 -16.25
C ILE A 443 -20.54 -4.84 -15.89
N TRP A 444 -19.65 -4.61 -14.93
CA TRP A 444 -18.78 -5.62 -14.37
C TRP A 444 -19.24 -6.03 -12.97
N ALA A 445 -18.93 -7.27 -12.59
CA ALA A 445 -19.10 -7.76 -11.22
C ALA A 445 -17.85 -8.49 -10.73
N TYR A 446 -17.30 -8.03 -9.61
CA TYR A 446 -16.32 -8.76 -8.81
C TYR A 446 -17.06 -9.54 -7.72
N TYR A 447 -16.75 -10.81 -7.56
CA TYR A 447 -17.40 -11.66 -6.57
C TYR A 447 -16.54 -12.84 -6.12
N ASN A 448 -16.85 -13.41 -4.96
CA ASN A 448 -16.31 -14.67 -4.47
C ASN A 448 -17.40 -15.50 -3.76
N ASN A 449 -17.00 -16.67 -3.23
CA ASN A 449 -17.88 -17.58 -2.48
C ASN A 449 -19.17 -17.95 -3.22
N ALA A 450 -19.14 -17.89 -4.55
CA ALA A 450 -20.26 -18.18 -5.43
C ALA A 450 -19.76 -18.75 -6.77
N ASP A 451 -20.60 -19.56 -7.43
CA ASP A 451 -20.29 -20.15 -8.73
C ASP A 451 -20.60 -19.18 -9.86
N GLU A 452 -21.63 -18.34 -9.66
CA GLU A 452 -22.22 -17.52 -10.70
C GLU A 452 -22.84 -16.23 -10.18
N VAL A 453 -23.00 -15.28 -11.09
CA VAL A 453 -23.79 -14.06 -10.87
C VAL A 453 -24.84 -13.93 -11.96
N GLU A 454 -26.06 -13.64 -11.58
CA GLU A 454 -27.14 -13.26 -12.48
C GLU A 454 -27.45 -11.78 -12.31
N LEU A 455 -27.48 -11.05 -13.44
CA LEU A 455 -27.82 -9.63 -13.46
C LEU A 455 -29.24 -9.42 -13.93
N TYR A 456 -29.93 -8.49 -13.28
CA TYR A 456 -31.30 -8.08 -13.63
C TYR A 456 -31.36 -6.56 -13.85
N LEU A 457 -32.14 -6.15 -14.83
CA LEU A 457 -32.54 -4.75 -15.04
C LEU A 457 -34.06 -4.64 -14.91
N ASN A 458 -34.53 -3.86 -13.95
CA ASN A 458 -35.96 -3.66 -13.69
C ASN A 458 -36.74 -5.01 -13.53
N GLY A 459 -36.12 -5.98 -12.85
CA GLY A 459 -36.67 -7.31 -12.60
C GLY A 459 -36.53 -8.30 -13.76
N LYS A 460 -36.07 -7.88 -14.95
CA LYS A 460 -35.81 -8.76 -16.08
C LYS A 460 -34.39 -9.28 -16.05
N SER A 461 -34.20 -10.60 -16.10
CA SER A 461 -32.89 -11.23 -16.16
C SER A 461 -32.15 -10.86 -17.46
N LEU A 462 -30.88 -10.50 -17.30
CA LEU A 462 -29.93 -10.26 -18.38
C LEU A 462 -28.98 -11.45 -18.57
N GLY A 463 -29.25 -12.54 -17.86
CA GLY A 463 -28.53 -13.80 -17.91
C GLY A 463 -27.47 -13.98 -16.85
N VAL A 464 -27.07 -15.23 -16.71
CA VAL A 464 -26.07 -15.69 -15.74
C VAL A 464 -24.68 -15.63 -16.36
N ARG A 465 -23.67 -15.31 -15.54
CA ARG A 465 -22.25 -15.35 -15.90
C ARG A 465 -21.44 -16.04 -14.82
N GLN A 466 -20.37 -16.72 -15.24
CA GLN A 466 -19.43 -17.42 -14.36
C GLN A 466 -18.00 -16.98 -14.71
N LYS A 467 -17.15 -16.82 -13.70
CA LYS A 467 -15.71 -16.59 -13.90
C LYS A 467 -15.07 -17.85 -14.49
N THR A 468 -13.99 -17.65 -15.23
CA THR A 468 -13.09 -18.72 -15.66
C THR A 468 -11.84 -18.73 -14.76
N ASP A 469 -10.95 -19.71 -14.96
CA ASP A 469 -9.70 -19.81 -14.17
C ASP A 469 -8.77 -18.60 -14.35
N SER A 470 -8.94 -17.84 -15.44
CA SER A 470 -8.11 -16.68 -15.79
C SER A 470 -8.83 -15.33 -15.74
N THR A 471 -10.11 -15.31 -15.39
CA THR A 471 -10.90 -14.06 -15.25
C THR A 471 -11.33 -13.84 -13.81
N TYR A 472 -11.28 -12.60 -13.35
CA TYR A 472 -11.63 -12.23 -11.98
C TYR A 472 -12.91 -11.41 -11.89
N HIS A 473 -13.46 -11.00 -13.04
CA HIS A 473 -14.78 -10.39 -13.17
C HIS A 473 -15.67 -11.15 -14.14
N VAL A 474 -16.95 -10.84 -14.12
CA VAL A 474 -17.92 -11.16 -15.17
C VAL A 474 -18.55 -9.87 -15.66
N SER A 475 -19.00 -9.83 -16.94
CA SER A 475 -19.50 -8.60 -17.54
C SER A 475 -20.74 -8.81 -18.42
N TRP A 476 -21.53 -7.72 -18.54
CA TRP A 476 -22.68 -7.60 -19.42
C TRP A 476 -22.63 -6.24 -20.13
N ARG A 477 -22.91 -6.19 -21.42
CA ARG A 477 -23.08 -4.95 -22.18
C ARG A 477 -24.57 -4.68 -22.37
N VAL A 478 -25.06 -3.61 -21.77
CA VAL A 478 -26.50 -3.34 -21.62
C VAL A 478 -26.79 -1.89 -22.05
N PRO A 479 -27.77 -1.66 -22.95
CA PRO A 479 -28.26 -0.30 -23.20
C PRO A 479 -28.87 0.28 -21.91
N PHE A 480 -28.46 1.50 -21.55
CA PHE A 480 -29.00 2.15 -20.36
C PHE A 480 -30.50 2.42 -20.49
N THR A 481 -31.21 2.04 -19.45
CA THR A 481 -32.60 2.41 -19.19
C THR A 481 -32.71 2.71 -17.69
N PRO A 482 -33.34 3.84 -17.28
CA PRO A 482 -33.51 4.18 -15.88
C PRO A 482 -34.18 3.07 -15.07
N GLY A 483 -33.75 2.91 -13.81
CA GLY A 483 -34.31 1.92 -12.90
C GLY A 483 -33.28 1.25 -12.01
N THR A 484 -33.46 -0.05 -11.76
CA THR A 484 -32.66 -0.82 -10.82
C THR A 484 -31.86 -1.92 -11.52
N LEU A 485 -30.55 -1.87 -11.39
CA LEU A 485 -29.67 -3.00 -11.61
C LEU A 485 -29.61 -3.83 -10.33
N ARG A 486 -29.89 -5.12 -10.42
CA ARG A 486 -29.80 -6.07 -9.30
C ARG A 486 -28.95 -7.26 -9.71
N ALA A 487 -27.86 -7.48 -8.99
CA ALA A 487 -27.02 -8.66 -9.14
C ALA A 487 -27.28 -9.64 -8.00
N VAL A 488 -27.31 -10.93 -8.32
CA VAL A 488 -27.48 -12.03 -7.36
C VAL A 488 -26.36 -13.04 -7.58
N SER A 489 -25.50 -13.22 -6.57
CA SER A 489 -24.51 -14.30 -6.60
C SER A 489 -25.07 -15.58 -5.99
N ARG A 490 -24.75 -16.74 -6.58
CA ARG A 490 -25.25 -18.06 -6.13
C ARG A 490 -24.14 -19.08 -6.02
N LEU A 491 -24.28 -19.97 -5.03
CA LEU A 491 -23.46 -21.16 -4.84
C LEU A 491 -24.37 -22.39 -4.85
N GLY A 492 -24.19 -23.30 -5.82
CA GLY A 492 -25.06 -24.47 -5.98
C GLY A 492 -26.53 -24.11 -6.12
N GLY A 493 -26.83 -23.01 -6.81
CA GLY A 493 -28.17 -22.47 -7.03
C GLY A 493 -28.79 -21.71 -5.85
N LYS A 494 -28.09 -21.63 -4.69
CA LYS A 494 -28.55 -20.85 -3.52
C LYS A 494 -27.95 -19.45 -3.55
N GLU A 495 -28.78 -18.45 -3.25
CA GLU A 495 -28.37 -17.06 -3.12
C GLU A 495 -27.36 -16.88 -1.99
N VAL A 496 -26.25 -16.19 -2.29
CA VAL A 496 -25.19 -15.82 -1.35
C VAL A 496 -25.31 -14.34 -1.01
N LEU A 497 -25.27 -13.47 -2.02
CA LEU A 497 -25.40 -12.03 -1.87
C LEU A 497 -26.30 -11.43 -2.95
N VAL A 498 -26.92 -10.32 -2.59
CA VAL A 498 -27.63 -9.43 -3.50
C VAL A 498 -27.05 -8.04 -3.42
N LYS A 499 -26.83 -7.42 -4.58
CA LYS A 499 -26.41 -6.02 -4.70
C LYS A 499 -27.32 -5.30 -5.67
N GLU A 500 -27.75 -4.09 -5.28
CA GLU A 500 -28.56 -3.22 -6.14
C GLU A 500 -27.87 -1.88 -6.36
N ILE A 501 -28.02 -1.33 -7.55
CA ILE A 501 -27.69 0.03 -7.93
C ILE A 501 -28.93 0.63 -8.59
N HIS A 502 -29.31 1.82 -8.14
CA HIS A 502 -30.46 2.54 -8.66
C HIS A 502 -30.02 3.75 -9.49
N THR A 503 -30.78 4.07 -10.52
CA THR A 503 -30.64 5.37 -11.17
C THR A 503 -30.98 6.45 -10.16
N ALA A 504 -30.03 7.29 -9.82
CA ALA A 504 -30.26 8.40 -8.90
C ALA A 504 -30.98 9.55 -9.61
N GLY A 505 -31.84 10.22 -8.85
CA GLY A 505 -32.49 11.47 -9.26
C GLY A 505 -31.61 12.70 -9.03
N GLU A 506 -32.24 13.87 -9.02
CA GLU A 506 -31.54 15.14 -8.74
C GLU A 506 -31.00 15.18 -7.31
N PRO A 507 -29.85 15.87 -7.08
CA PRO A 507 -29.31 16.10 -5.74
C PRO A 507 -30.33 16.73 -4.80
N ALA A 508 -30.60 16.09 -3.66
CA ALA A 508 -31.63 16.54 -2.71
C ALA A 508 -31.09 16.77 -1.29
N ARG A 509 -29.96 16.11 -0.91
CA ARG A 509 -29.37 16.24 0.43
C ARG A 509 -27.90 15.87 0.48
N LEU A 510 -27.21 16.36 1.50
CA LEU A 510 -25.90 15.87 1.93
C LEU A 510 -26.07 14.84 3.05
N VAL A 511 -25.28 13.77 3.01
CA VAL A 511 -25.20 12.74 4.06
C VAL A 511 -23.80 12.74 4.63
N LEU A 512 -23.66 13.01 5.93
CA LEU A 512 -22.39 13.03 6.65
C LEU A 512 -22.21 11.74 7.43
N THR A 513 -21.14 10.99 7.14
CA THR A 513 -20.84 9.72 7.80
C THR A 513 -19.42 9.74 8.38
N PRO A 514 -19.27 9.94 9.70
CA PRO A 514 -17.97 9.83 10.35
C PRO A 514 -17.52 8.37 10.41
N ASP A 515 -16.22 8.11 10.21
CA ASP A 515 -15.63 6.80 10.45
C ASP A 515 -15.63 6.45 11.95
N ARG A 516 -15.57 7.47 12.80
CA ARG A 516 -15.71 7.38 14.26
C ARG A 516 -16.50 8.57 14.79
N SER A 517 -17.55 8.29 15.56
CA SER A 517 -18.35 9.31 16.26
C SER A 517 -17.78 9.70 17.62
N VAL A 518 -16.76 8.98 18.11
CA VAL A 518 -16.05 9.23 19.37
C VAL A 518 -14.56 9.27 19.11
N ILE A 519 -13.88 10.31 19.56
CA ILE A 519 -12.43 10.52 19.43
C ILE A 519 -11.82 10.92 20.78
N GLN A 520 -10.51 10.75 20.94
CA GLN A 520 -9.79 11.15 22.16
C GLN A 520 -9.61 12.66 22.23
N ALA A 521 -9.74 13.23 23.44
CA ALA A 521 -9.54 14.66 23.68
C ALA A 521 -8.05 15.02 23.88
N ASP A 522 -7.16 14.48 23.06
CA ASP A 522 -5.69 14.55 23.19
C ASP A 522 -5.03 15.62 22.30
N GLY A 523 -5.81 16.33 21.50
CA GLY A 523 -5.31 17.34 20.57
C GLY A 523 -4.78 16.80 19.24
N SER A 524 -4.77 15.47 19.04
CA SER A 524 -4.21 14.83 17.84
C SER A 524 -5.18 13.86 17.15
N ASP A 525 -6.14 13.31 17.85
CA ASP A 525 -7.04 12.30 17.33
C ASP A 525 -8.02 12.87 16.29
N LEU A 526 -8.39 12.02 15.33
CA LEU A 526 -9.11 12.40 14.11
C LEU A 526 -10.40 11.60 13.93
N SER A 527 -11.40 12.26 13.32
CA SER A 527 -12.55 11.64 12.67
C SER A 527 -12.57 12.02 11.20
N PHE A 528 -12.69 11.03 10.32
CA PHE A 528 -12.79 11.19 8.86
C PHE A 528 -14.25 11.12 8.46
N VAL A 529 -14.82 12.25 8.06
CA VAL A 529 -16.25 12.34 7.74
C VAL A 529 -16.42 12.31 6.22
N THR A 530 -16.99 11.23 5.72
CA THR A 530 -17.42 11.12 4.32
C THR A 530 -18.68 11.97 4.13
N VAL A 531 -18.73 12.68 3.01
CA VAL A 531 -19.91 13.43 2.56
C VAL A 531 -20.38 12.83 1.25
N ASP A 532 -21.59 12.28 1.23
CA ASP A 532 -22.27 11.82 0.04
C ASP A 532 -23.34 12.83 -0.40
N VAL A 533 -23.39 13.12 -1.69
CA VAL A 533 -24.47 13.89 -2.31
C VAL A 533 -25.52 12.90 -2.77
N CYS A 534 -26.70 12.92 -2.17
CA CYS A 534 -27.77 11.96 -2.41
C CYS A 534 -29.03 12.63 -2.97
N ASP A 535 -29.81 11.83 -3.71
CA ASP A 535 -31.16 12.18 -4.12
C ASP A 535 -32.17 12.06 -2.95
N ILE A 536 -33.44 12.25 -3.24
CA ILE A 536 -34.50 12.17 -2.22
C ILE A 536 -34.64 10.75 -1.63
N ASP A 537 -34.37 9.72 -2.42
CA ASP A 537 -34.48 8.32 -2.03
C ASP A 537 -33.21 7.81 -1.30
N GLY A 538 -32.13 8.62 -1.28
CA GLY A 538 -30.87 8.28 -0.62
C GLY A 538 -29.84 7.63 -1.53
N ASN A 539 -30.09 7.55 -2.83
CA ASN A 539 -29.09 7.10 -3.78
C ASN A 539 -28.05 8.18 -3.99
N ARG A 540 -26.76 7.80 -4.00
CA ARG A 540 -25.69 8.74 -4.32
C ARG A 540 -25.80 9.16 -5.79
N VAL A 541 -25.77 10.48 -6.02
CA VAL A 541 -25.82 11.08 -7.36
C VAL A 541 -24.41 11.14 -7.94
N PRO A 542 -24.05 10.27 -8.90
CA PRO A 542 -22.66 10.06 -9.29
C PRO A 542 -22.03 11.22 -10.07
N ASP A 543 -22.82 12.05 -10.72
CA ASP A 543 -22.40 13.24 -11.47
C ASP A 543 -22.52 14.56 -10.69
N ALA A 544 -22.97 14.49 -9.42
CA ALA A 544 -23.12 15.67 -8.59
C ALA A 544 -21.77 16.23 -8.12
N THR A 545 -21.55 17.52 -8.39
CA THR A 545 -20.32 18.24 -8.04
C THR A 545 -20.57 19.56 -7.30
N PRO A 546 -21.49 19.65 -6.31
CA PRO A 546 -21.72 20.90 -5.59
C PRO A 546 -20.48 21.30 -4.77
N LEU A 547 -20.27 22.62 -4.61
CA LEU A 547 -19.28 23.14 -3.69
C LEU A 547 -19.82 23.09 -2.26
N ILE A 548 -19.22 22.24 -1.43
CA ILE A 548 -19.60 22.05 -0.02
C ILE A 548 -18.71 22.94 0.86
N ARG A 549 -19.34 23.70 1.76
CA ARG A 549 -18.68 24.52 2.77
C ARG A 549 -18.88 23.89 4.14
N PHE A 550 -17.82 23.84 4.93
CA PHE A 550 -17.80 23.25 6.25
C PHE A 550 -17.58 24.27 7.34
N SER A 551 -18.23 24.10 8.47
CA SER A 551 -17.94 24.80 9.72
C SER A 551 -18.00 23.84 10.91
N VAL A 552 -17.23 24.16 11.95
CA VAL A 552 -17.12 23.34 13.16
C VAL A 552 -17.35 24.21 14.39
N GLU A 553 -18.19 23.75 15.30
CA GLU A 553 -18.38 24.30 16.64
C GLU A 553 -17.92 23.30 17.69
N GLY A 554 -17.49 23.79 18.88
CA GLY A 554 -16.97 22.96 19.97
C GLY A 554 -15.45 22.78 19.95
N PRO A 555 -14.90 21.77 20.66
CA PRO A 555 -13.45 21.59 20.83
C PRO A 555 -12.77 20.91 19.62
N GLY A 556 -13.24 21.16 18.41
CA GLY A 556 -12.70 20.60 17.16
C GLY A 556 -12.27 21.65 16.15
N GLU A 557 -11.57 21.23 15.13
CA GLU A 557 -11.21 22.02 13.96
C GLU A 557 -11.16 21.15 12.69
N ILE A 558 -11.22 21.79 11.52
CA ILE A 558 -11.04 21.13 10.22
C ILE A 558 -9.54 20.99 9.98
N ALA A 559 -9.02 19.76 10.01
CA ALA A 559 -7.63 19.46 9.70
C ALA A 559 -7.34 19.46 8.19
N GLY A 560 -8.32 19.06 7.39
CA GLY A 560 -8.22 19.03 5.94
C GLY A 560 -9.53 18.65 5.27
N THR A 561 -9.58 18.84 3.94
CA THR A 561 -10.70 18.41 3.08
C THR A 561 -10.16 17.83 1.79
N ASP A 562 -10.80 16.80 1.26
CA ASP A 562 -10.42 16.11 0.03
C ASP A 562 -11.67 15.66 -0.75
N ASN A 563 -11.50 15.21 -1.98
CA ASN A 563 -12.57 14.63 -2.79
C ASN A 563 -12.07 13.45 -3.65
N GLY A 564 -10.76 13.19 -3.64
CA GLY A 564 -10.12 12.16 -4.47
C GLY A 564 -9.97 12.56 -5.94
N ASP A 565 -10.22 13.83 -6.31
CA ASP A 565 -9.97 14.33 -7.67
C ASP A 565 -8.47 14.64 -7.84
N PRO A 566 -7.76 13.91 -8.71
CA PRO A 566 -6.34 14.14 -8.93
C PRO A 566 -6.05 15.51 -9.58
N ASN A 567 -7.06 16.14 -10.16
CA ASN A 567 -6.98 17.40 -10.89
C ASN A 567 -7.40 18.64 -10.08
N ASP A 568 -7.91 18.47 -8.84
CA ASP A 568 -8.35 19.62 -8.03
C ASP A 568 -7.14 20.44 -7.54
N PRO A 569 -6.89 21.66 -8.08
CA PRO A 569 -5.74 22.48 -7.70
C PRO A 569 -5.95 23.24 -6.39
N ASN A 570 -7.13 23.12 -5.77
CA ASN A 570 -7.46 23.85 -4.56
C ASN A 570 -6.70 23.29 -3.35
N SER A 571 -6.29 24.20 -2.46
CA SER A 571 -5.64 23.82 -1.20
C SER A 571 -6.52 22.84 -0.39
N LEU A 572 -5.92 21.73 0.03
CA LEU A 572 -6.56 20.69 0.85
C LEU A 572 -6.87 21.15 2.29
N ARG A 573 -6.39 22.33 2.70
CA ARG A 573 -6.61 22.91 4.03
C ARG A 573 -7.80 23.88 4.11
N LYS A 574 -8.47 24.15 2.98
CA LYS A 574 -9.63 25.06 2.99
C LYS A 574 -10.86 24.38 3.58
N PRO A 575 -11.71 25.08 4.35
CA PRO A 575 -12.95 24.53 4.91
C PRO A 575 -14.05 24.46 3.85
N LYS A 576 -13.69 24.05 2.64
CA LYS A 576 -14.63 23.84 1.53
C LYS A 576 -14.02 22.89 0.52
N ARG A 577 -14.86 22.07 -0.10
CA ARG A 577 -14.46 21.11 -1.13
C ARG A 577 -15.59 20.92 -2.14
N GLN A 578 -15.27 20.90 -3.42
CA GLN A 578 -16.21 20.48 -4.44
C GLN A 578 -16.38 18.96 -4.34
N ALA A 579 -17.61 18.46 -4.41
CA ALA A 579 -17.81 17.01 -4.49
C ALA A 579 -17.29 16.49 -5.84
N TYR A 580 -16.74 15.27 -5.83
CA TYR A 580 -16.21 14.59 -7.00
C TYR A 580 -16.85 13.22 -7.11
N TYR A 581 -17.58 12.98 -8.18
CA TYR A 581 -18.47 11.82 -8.34
C TYR A 581 -19.36 11.59 -7.09
N GLY A 582 -20.03 12.68 -6.68
CA GLY A 582 -20.97 12.67 -5.57
C GLY A 582 -20.37 12.52 -4.18
N LYS A 583 -19.02 12.65 -4.01
CA LYS A 583 -18.34 12.45 -2.72
C LYS A 583 -17.38 13.59 -2.38
N ALA A 584 -17.24 13.82 -1.07
CA ALA A 584 -16.16 14.63 -0.49
C ALA A 584 -15.77 14.06 0.88
N LEU A 585 -14.61 14.48 1.38
CA LEU A 585 -14.07 14.15 2.71
C LEU A 585 -13.80 15.45 3.47
N VAL A 586 -14.14 15.46 4.76
CA VAL A 586 -13.64 16.44 5.72
C VAL A 586 -13.05 15.71 6.93
N VAL A 587 -11.85 16.11 7.35
CA VAL A 587 -11.15 15.54 8.49
C VAL A 587 -11.27 16.49 9.68
N ILE A 588 -11.81 15.99 10.78
CA ILE A 588 -12.00 16.72 12.03
C ILE A 588 -10.93 16.27 13.02
N ARG A 589 -10.22 17.26 13.59
CA ARG A 589 -9.24 17.06 14.66
C ARG A 589 -9.76 17.65 15.98
N ASN A 590 -9.54 16.93 17.07
CA ASN A 590 -9.72 17.49 18.41
C ASN A 590 -8.63 18.54 18.71
N LYS A 591 -8.97 19.61 19.46
CA LYS A 591 -8.03 20.66 19.89
C LYS A 591 -7.52 20.53 21.33
N GLY A 592 -7.71 19.36 21.95
CA GLY A 592 -7.30 19.09 23.34
C GLY A 592 -8.38 19.41 24.37
N GLY A 593 -9.66 19.46 23.99
CA GLY A 593 -10.79 19.66 24.89
C GLY A 593 -11.84 18.56 24.78
N GLN A 594 -12.51 18.24 25.89
CA GLN A 594 -13.66 17.33 25.92
C GLN A 594 -14.95 18.03 25.50
N GLY A 595 -15.91 17.28 24.97
CA GLY A 595 -17.23 17.74 24.60
C GLY A 595 -17.64 17.41 23.19
N ASP A 596 -18.81 17.90 22.78
CA ASP A 596 -19.36 17.65 21.46
C ASP A 596 -18.76 18.60 20.43
N ILE A 597 -18.33 18.02 19.32
CA ILE A 597 -17.87 18.73 18.12
C ILE A 597 -18.99 18.63 17.09
N HIS A 598 -19.57 19.77 16.73
CA HIS A 598 -20.64 19.84 15.74
C HIS A 598 -20.06 20.25 14.38
N LEU A 599 -20.04 19.32 13.44
CA LEU A 599 -19.71 19.58 12.04
C LEU A 599 -20.98 19.90 11.26
N LYS A 600 -20.93 21.02 10.53
CA LYS A 600 -21.97 21.48 9.62
C LYS A 600 -21.44 21.51 8.18
N ALA A 601 -22.24 21.03 7.22
CA ALA A 601 -21.98 21.10 5.79
C ALA A 601 -23.14 21.81 5.07
N ILE A 602 -22.78 22.72 4.17
CA ILE A 602 -23.75 23.53 3.39
C ILE A 602 -23.32 23.49 1.92
N ALA A 603 -24.27 23.26 1.03
CA ALA A 603 -24.12 23.42 -0.41
C ALA A 603 -25.31 24.18 -0.97
N GLU A 604 -25.08 24.97 -2.02
CA GLU A 604 -26.13 25.76 -2.65
C GLU A 604 -27.26 24.87 -3.19
N GLY A 605 -28.49 25.22 -2.91
CA GLY A 605 -29.67 24.44 -3.34
C GLY A 605 -29.97 23.18 -2.54
N LEU A 606 -29.14 22.83 -1.54
CA LEU A 606 -29.35 21.65 -0.71
C LEU A 606 -29.60 22.04 0.76
N PRO A 607 -30.40 21.25 1.51
CA PRO A 607 -30.56 21.44 2.95
C PRO A 607 -29.20 21.30 3.68
N GLU A 608 -29.05 22.06 4.76
CA GLU A 608 -27.94 21.94 5.68
C GLU A 608 -27.88 20.53 6.28
N ALA A 609 -26.68 19.96 6.36
CA ALA A 609 -26.43 18.71 7.05
C ALA A 609 -25.49 18.88 8.23
N THR A 610 -25.75 18.17 9.32
CA THR A 610 -24.95 18.23 10.56
C THR A 610 -24.65 16.83 11.08
N VAL A 611 -23.49 16.70 11.75
CA VAL A 611 -23.14 15.50 12.52
C VAL A 611 -22.38 15.90 13.77
N THR A 612 -22.56 15.14 14.85
CA THR A 612 -21.86 15.34 16.12
C THR A 612 -20.80 14.26 16.32
N ILE A 613 -19.60 14.69 16.70
CA ILE A 613 -18.48 13.85 17.09
C ILE A 613 -18.16 14.17 18.53
N GLN A 614 -18.10 13.15 19.40
CA GLN A 614 -17.82 13.33 20.82
C GLN A 614 -16.33 13.21 21.11
N ALA A 615 -15.72 14.21 21.74
CA ALA A 615 -14.35 14.17 22.27
C ALA A 615 -14.36 13.81 23.76
N GLN A 616 -13.69 12.72 24.16
CA GLN A 616 -13.67 12.15 25.51
C GLN A 616 -12.27 12.10 26.12
#